data_9f1721bb6b8e1a8d7060eec894dd2675
#
_entry.id   9f1721bb6b8e1a8d7060eec894dd2675
#
_cell.length_a   1.000
_cell.length_b   1.000
_cell.length_c   1.000
_cell.angle_alpha   90.00
_cell.angle_beta   90.00
_cell.angle_gamma   90.00
#
_symmetry.space_group_name_H-M   'P 1'
#
loop_
_entity.id
_entity.type
_entity.pdbx_description
1 polymer ?
#
loop_
_entity_poly.entity_id
_entity_poly.type
_entity_poly.pdbx_seq_one_letter_code
_entity_poly.pdbx_strand_id
1 'polypeptide(L)'
;EKKPSGTTSFDPLPAAQKIDELLNAHLKSENLKPNPLISDGLFLRRIYLSIIGRIPTILEANNFLNSNSKNKHSELIQKLLSNDAGYTAHHYQFWADLLRIPTNVDYTLYYREWIKSQIRNNTPYDDLVHQLVSGHGLIFDNPAAAYYLRDAGMALDNMSNSVRIFLGTRLECAQCHDHPFDKWTQMDYFKMAAYTYDFDVRMGVAKNSNRQRVYQDFGKRKNAAYKKEAGFEDFPHIHDESKIDEWLGQPYAPGYLERNNLTKEQFREAAVRAIAARKKVEEFDNPVSQSVNMLYGHISNVQVKHHDDKPLKLPHDYQYDNGAPEEIVKPGTMFGPEIPHLEDQTERKNAYANWLTSPENPRFTRVIVNRLWKRAFGHGIFEPVDNLTDRTEINQPALLRFLENLMQELDYDIRDFQNVLFHTELFRREMHLEDHSPGMKFHFAGPLLKRMSAEQIWDSITTLILPNVDTYAPNRKRTQERIARTKAIYQS
;
A
#
# COMPACT_ATOMS: atom_id res chain seq x y z
N GLU A 1 24.70 15.65 4.96
CA GLU A 1 25.18 14.28 4.67
C GLU A 1 24.72 13.39 5.84
N LYS A 2 23.70 12.54 5.60
CA LYS A 2 23.27 11.52 6.60
C LYS A 2 24.32 10.39 6.61
N LYS A 3 24.64 9.90 7.80
CA LYS A 3 25.59 8.78 7.98
C LYS A 3 25.09 7.54 7.22
N PRO A 4 25.99 6.77 6.56
CA PRO A 4 25.60 5.48 6.01
C PRO A 4 25.18 4.55 7.17
N SER A 5 24.03 3.90 7.03
CA SER A 5 23.51 2.93 7.97
C SER A 5 24.53 1.80 8.16
N GLY A 6 25.08 1.69 9.37
CA GLY A 6 25.82 0.48 9.71
C GLY A 6 27.21 0.65 10.32
N THR A 7 27.46 1.54 11.31
CA THR A 7 28.65 1.40 12.17
C THR A 7 28.65 2.25 13.44
N THR A 8 27.53 2.44 14.10
CA THR A 8 27.57 2.70 15.56
C THR A 8 26.85 1.57 16.24
N SER A 9 27.54 0.82 17.08
CA SER A 9 26.93 -0.21 17.90
C SER A 9 25.99 0.49 18.91
N PHE A 10 24.75 0.73 18.49
CA PHE A 10 23.70 1.22 19.39
C PHE A 10 23.48 0.16 20.47
N ASP A 11 23.62 0.54 21.74
CA ASP A 11 23.30 -0.32 22.86
C ASP A 11 21.82 -0.15 23.23
N PRO A 12 20.96 -1.17 22.99
CA PRO A 12 19.53 -1.08 23.29
C PRO A 12 19.20 -1.16 24.78
N LEU A 13 20.13 -1.64 25.62
CA LEU A 13 19.84 -1.99 27.01
C LEU A 13 19.44 -0.78 27.88
N PRO A 14 20.10 0.37 27.83
CA PRO A 14 19.68 1.52 28.64
C PRO A 14 18.25 1.98 28.33
N ALA A 15 17.89 2.02 27.04
CA ALA A 15 16.54 2.42 26.62
C ALA A 15 15.49 1.36 27.01
N ALA A 16 15.81 0.07 26.86
CA ALA A 16 14.94 -1.02 27.32
C ALA A 16 14.70 -0.99 28.83
N GLN A 17 15.74 -0.76 29.63
CA GLN A 17 15.62 -0.60 31.09
C GLN A 17 14.73 0.59 31.44
N LYS A 18 14.86 1.70 30.73
CA LYS A 18 14.00 2.88 30.96
C LYS A 18 12.53 2.62 30.68
N ILE A 19 12.23 1.84 29.62
CA ILE A 19 10.86 1.37 29.34
C ILE A 19 10.34 0.53 30.52
N ASP A 20 11.13 -0.44 30.98
CA ASP A 20 10.73 -1.32 32.08
C ASP A 20 10.54 -0.56 33.40
N GLU A 21 11.37 0.45 33.69
CA GLU A 21 11.19 1.36 34.84
C GLU A 21 9.83 2.08 34.77
N LEU A 22 9.50 2.67 33.61
CA LEU A 22 8.25 3.40 33.44
C LEU A 22 7.04 2.47 33.60
N LEU A 23 7.11 1.28 33.01
CA LEU A 23 6.05 0.27 33.12
C LEU A 23 5.89 -0.23 34.56
N ASN A 24 6.98 -0.54 35.24
CA ASN A 24 6.93 -1.02 36.63
C ASN A 24 6.42 0.07 37.61
N ALA A 25 6.78 1.35 37.38
CA ALA A 25 6.24 2.47 38.14
C ALA A 25 4.71 2.60 37.93
N HIS A 26 4.25 2.47 36.68
CA HIS A 26 2.83 2.47 36.38
C HIS A 26 2.08 1.29 37.02
N LEU A 27 2.57 0.06 36.86
CA LEU A 27 1.95 -1.12 37.49
C LEU A 27 1.85 -0.96 39.01
N LYS A 28 2.89 -0.42 39.63
CA LYS A 28 2.89 -0.15 41.08
C LYS A 28 1.82 0.89 41.46
N SER A 29 1.63 1.95 40.68
CA SER A 29 0.59 2.96 40.96
C SER A 29 -0.82 2.40 40.83
N GLU A 30 -1.02 1.39 39.96
CA GLU A 30 -2.30 0.69 39.77
C GLU A 30 -2.47 -0.53 40.70
N ASN A 31 -1.54 -0.75 41.67
CA ASN A 31 -1.51 -1.95 42.52
C ASN A 31 -1.46 -3.27 41.76
N LEU A 32 -0.89 -3.27 40.57
CA LEU A 32 -0.72 -4.46 39.72
C LEU A 32 0.70 -5.00 39.85
N LYS A 33 0.86 -6.30 39.60
CA LYS A 33 2.17 -6.97 39.52
C LYS A 33 2.48 -7.32 38.07
N PRO A 34 3.75 -7.23 37.66
CA PRO A 34 4.17 -7.74 36.38
C PRO A 34 4.00 -9.27 36.32
N ASN A 35 3.65 -9.79 35.15
CA ASN A 35 3.60 -11.24 34.91
C ASN A 35 5.02 -11.85 35.05
N PRO A 36 5.13 -13.15 35.41
CA PRO A 36 6.40 -13.86 35.49
C PRO A 36 7.16 -13.83 34.16
N LEU A 37 8.47 -14.02 34.22
CA LEU A 37 9.28 -14.21 33.02
C LEU A 37 9.08 -15.61 32.41
N ILE A 38 9.05 -15.67 31.09
CA ILE A 38 8.90 -16.93 30.34
C ILE A 38 10.20 -17.71 30.28
N SER A 39 10.08 -19.02 30.03
CA SER A 39 11.23 -19.89 29.76
C SER A 39 11.95 -19.54 28.45
N ASP A 40 13.20 -19.98 28.33
CA ASP A 40 14.00 -19.84 27.11
C ASP A 40 13.32 -20.42 25.86
N GLY A 41 12.60 -21.53 25.99
CA GLY A 41 11.87 -22.13 24.87
C GLY A 41 10.72 -21.26 24.39
N LEU A 42 9.99 -20.63 25.30
CA LEU A 42 8.92 -19.70 24.95
C LEU A 42 9.47 -18.38 24.37
N PHE A 43 10.58 -17.88 24.95
CA PHE A 43 11.28 -16.72 24.40
C PHE A 43 11.76 -16.99 22.97
N LEU A 44 12.43 -18.11 22.74
CA LEU A 44 12.93 -18.52 21.44
C LEU A 44 11.83 -18.51 20.37
N ARG A 45 10.70 -19.15 20.66
CA ARG A 45 9.55 -19.18 19.75
C ARG A 45 9.01 -17.75 19.49
N ARG A 46 8.87 -16.95 20.53
CA ARG A 46 8.32 -15.59 20.44
C ARG A 46 9.19 -14.69 19.60
N ILE A 47 10.51 -14.70 19.82
CA ILE A 47 11.42 -13.80 19.11
C ILE A 47 11.55 -14.16 17.62
N TYR A 48 11.58 -15.45 17.27
CA TYR A 48 11.56 -15.90 15.87
C TYR A 48 10.30 -15.43 15.13
N LEU A 49 9.13 -15.62 15.73
CA LEU A 49 7.87 -15.18 15.16
C LEU A 49 7.79 -13.65 15.04
N SER A 50 8.41 -12.91 15.97
CA SER A 50 8.35 -11.44 15.97
C SER A 50 9.30 -10.80 14.96
N ILE A 51 10.49 -11.38 14.72
CA ILE A 51 11.51 -10.77 13.85
C ILE A 51 11.47 -11.34 12.44
N ILE A 52 11.38 -12.65 12.27
CA ILE A 52 11.46 -13.30 10.95
C ILE A 52 10.20 -14.09 10.55
N GLY A 53 9.17 -14.09 11.39
CA GLY A 53 7.83 -14.57 11.05
C GLY A 53 7.65 -16.09 11.01
N ARG A 54 8.62 -16.88 11.40
CA ARG A 54 8.55 -18.36 11.47
C ARG A 54 9.01 -18.89 12.82
N ILE A 55 8.75 -20.16 13.11
CA ILE A 55 9.35 -20.83 14.24
C ILE A 55 10.84 -21.17 13.96
N PRO A 56 11.68 -21.39 15.00
CA PRO A 56 13.04 -21.88 14.78
C PRO A 56 13.05 -23.31 14.20
N THR A 57 14.06 -23.63 13.41
CA THR A 57 14.38 -25.02 13.05
C THR A 57 14.87 -25.77 14.27
N ILE A 58 14.92 -27.13 14.21
CA ILE A 58 15.45 -27.95 15.29
C ILE A 58 16.91 -27.59 15.61
N LEU A 59 17.72 -27.32 14.59
CA LEU A 59 19.13 -26.92 14.77
C LEU A 59 19.24 -25.56 15.47
N GLU A 60 18.46 -24.56 15.05
CA GLU A 60 18.42 -23.23 15.68
C GLU A 60 17.96 -23.32 17.14
N ALA A 61 16.96 -24.16 17.41
CA ALA A 61 16.45 -24.38 18.76
C ALA A 61 17.51 -25.04 19.66
N ASN A 62 18.14 -26.12 19.19
CA ASN A 62 19.20 -26.82 19.96
C ASN A 62 20.39 -25.89 20.23
N ASN A 63 20.81 -25.09 19.23
CA ASN A 63 21.93 -24.17 19.40
C ASN A 63 21.65 -23.11 20.48
N PHE A 64 20.44 -22.57 20.53
CA PHE A 64 20.07 -21.59 21.53
C PHE A 64 19.86 -22.20 22.93
N LEU A 65 19.11 -23.31 23.03
CA LEU A 65 18.76 -23.92 24.32
C LEU A 65 19.98 -24.49 25.03
N ASN A 66 20.95 -25.05 24.27
CA ASN A 66 22.18 -25.61 24.83
C ASN A 66 23.30 -24.57 25.00
N SER A 67 23.06 -23.31 24.63
CA SER A 67 24.06 -22.25 24.84
C SER A 67 24.23 -21.89 26.31
N ASN A 68 25.48 -21.88 26.77
CA ASN A 68 25.86 -21.42 28.12
C ASN A 68 26.18 -19.92 28.18
N SER A 69 26.04 -19.20 27.07
CA SER A 69 26.27 -17.76 27.06
C SER A 69 25.28 -17.01 27.99
N LYS A 70 25.81 -16.15 28.85
CA LYS A 70 24.99 -15.28 29.70
C LYS A 70 24.20 -14.25 28.86
N ASN A 71 24.67 -13.98 27.65
CA ASN A 71 24.10 -12.96 26.75
C ASN A 71 23.30 -13.62 25.59
N LYS A 72 22.94 -14.90 25.68
CA LYS A 72 22.32 -15.67 24.58
C LYS A 72 21.03 -15.02 24.04
N HIS A 73 20.26 -14.33 24.85
CA HIS A 73 19.06 -13.61 24.39
C HIS A 73 19.43 -12.44 23.49
N SER A 74 20.36 -11.58 23.91
CA SER A 74 20.83 -10.44 23.11
C SER A 74 21.53 -10.89 21.84
N GLU A 75 22.37 -11.93 21.92
CA GLU A 75 23.04 -12.53 20.74
C GLU A 75 22.03 -13.05 19.71
N LEU A 76 20.94 -13.69 20.19
CA LEU A 76 19.88 -14.18 19.31
C LEU A 76 19.10 -13.04 18.68
N ILE A 77 18.72 -12.01 19.44
CA ILE A 77 18.03 -10.82 18.93
C ILE A 77 18.85 -10.19 17.80
N GLN A 78 20.14 -9.93 18.06
CA GLN A 78 21.06 -9.34 17.06
C GLN A 78 21.19 -10.22 15.81
N LYS A 79 21.34 -11.53 16.00
CA LYS A 79 21.41 -12.48 14.89
C LYS A 79 20.16 -12.43 14.01
N LEU A 80 18.97 -12.39 14.61
CA LEU A 80 17.71 -12.37 13.88
C LEU A 80 17.46 -11.01 13.18
N LEU A 81 17.76 -9.89 13.84
CA LEU A 81 17.68 -8.55 13.25
C LEU A 81 18.67 -8.38 12.08
N SER A 82 19.80 -9.06 12.11
CA SER A 82 20.80 -9.07 11.03
C SER A 82 20.45 -10.04 9.90
N ASN A 83 19.43 -10.88 10.04
CA ASN A 83 18.94 -11.76 8.98
C ASN A 83 18.08 -10.97 7.97
N ASP A 84 18.73 -10.27 7.07
CA ASP A 84 18.04 -9.40 6.09
C ASP A 84 16.97 -10.10 5.26
N ALA A 85 17.16 -11.37 4.93
CA ALA A 85 16.20 -12.13 4.14
C ALA A 85 14.92 -12.41 4.94
N GLY A 86 15.04 -12.99 6.13
CA GLY A 86 13.92 -13.30 7.00
C GLY A 86 13.22 -12.05 7.51
N TYR A 87 14.01 -11.05 7.95
CA TYR A 87 13.48 -9.76 8.40
C TYR A 87 12.67 -9.07 7.30
N THR A 88 13.23 -8.96 6.09
CA THR A 88 12.55 -8.33 4.96
C THR A 88 11.25 -9.06 4.59
N ALA A 89 11.28 -10.40 4.54
CA ALA A 89 10.11 -11.19 4.18
C ALA A 89 8.95 -10.96 5.17
N HIS A 90 9.24 -11.03 6.47
CA HIS A 90 8.24 -10.83 7.52
C HIS A 90 7.72 -9.39 7.62
N HIS A 91 8.62 -8.41 7.58
CA HIS A 91 8.24 -7.00 7.72
C HIS A 91 7.58 -6.45 6.46
N TYR A 92 7.86 -7.03 5.29
CA TYR A 92 7.17 -6.67 4.05
C TYR A 92 5.66 -6.87 4.15
N GLN A 93 5.18 -7.92 4.81
CA GLN A 93 3.74 -8.14 4.99
C GLN A 93 3.07 -6.97 5.74
N PHE A 94 3.69 -6.54 6.84
CA PHE A 94 3.20 -5.39 7.60
C PHE A 94 3.09 -4.13 6.74
N TRP A 95 4.12 -3.84 5.94
CA TRP A 95 4.11 -2.66 5.05
C TRP A 95 3.14 -2.83 3.89
N ALA A 96 3.02 -4.03 3.33
CA ALA A 96 2.09 -4.30 2.24
C ALA A 96 0.64 -4.11 2.67
N ASP A 97 0.28 -4.56 3.86
CA ASP A 97 -1.05 -4.38 4.44
C ASP A 97 -1.30 -2.89 4.78
N LEU A 98 -0.35 -2.25 5.45
CA LEU A 98 -0.48 -0.84 5.86
C LEU A 98 -0.63 0.09 4.64
N LEU A 99 0.21 -0.11 3.62
CA LEU A 99 0.19 0.65 2.36
C LEU A 99 -0.84 0.11 1.36
N ARG A 100 -1.57 -0.98 1.71
CA ARG A 100 -2.61 -1.61 0.90
C ARG A 100 -2.12 -1.94 -0.52
N ILE A 101 -0.93 -2.55 -0.63
CA ILE A 101 -0.28 -2.85 -1.91
C ILE A 101 -1.04 -3.97 -2.62
N PRO A 102 -1.63 -3.73 -3.82
CA PRO A 102 -2.35 -4.79 -4.53
C PRO A 102 -1.38 -5.85 -5.06
N THR A 103 -1.85 -7.11 -5.12
CA THR A 103 -1.01 -8.25 -5.54
C THR A 103 -1.16 -8.61 -7.02
N ASN A 104 -2.24 -8.20 -7.65
CA ASN A 104 -2.69 -8.64 -8.97
C ASN A 104 -2.53 -7.59 -10.08
N VAL A 105 -1.76 -6.53 -9.84
CA VAL A 105 -1.54 -5.46 -10.82
C VAL A 105 -0.05 -5.36 -11.16
N ASP A 106 0.27 -5.26 -12.43
CA ASP A 106 1.67 -5.37 -12.91
C ASP A 106 2.63 -4.30 -12.39
N TYR A 107 2.18 -3.05 -12.26
CA TYR A 107 3.02 -1.99 -11.72
C TYR A 107 3.47 -2.26 -10.27
N THR A 108 2.74 -3.09 -9.54
CA THR A 108 3.06 -3.41 -8.14
C THR A 108 4.34 -4.20 -8.00
N LEU A 109 4.82 -4.87 -9.06
CA LEU A 109 6.10 -5.58 -9.01
C LEU A 109 7.24 -4.64 -8.67
N TYR A 110 7.33 -3.47 -9.32
CA TYR A 110 8.37 -2.46 -9.06
C TYR A 110 8.25 -1.88 -7.65
N TYR A 111 7.04 -1.54 -7.27
CA TYR A 111 6.74 -0.99 -5.96
C TYR A 111 7.06 -1.97 -4.83
N ARG A 112 6.64 -3.22 -4.97
CA ARG A 112 6.91 -4.29 -4.00
C ARG A 112 8.41 -4.54 -3.81
N GLU A 113 9.16 -4.65 -4.89
CA GLU A 113 10.61 -4.86 -4.81
C GLU A 113 11.33 -3.62 -4.24
N TRP A 114 10.82 -2.43 -4.53
CA TRP A 114 11.33 -1.20 -3.94
C TRP A 114 11.07 -1.16 -2.43
N ILE A 115 9.85 -1.41 -1.95
CA ILE A 115 9.54 -1.50 -0.50
C ILE A 115 10.43 -2.54 0.19
N LYS A 116 10.59 -3.72 -0.41
CA LYS A 116 11.51 -4.74 0.13
C LYS A 116 12.97 -4.26 0.19
N SER A 117 13.40 -3.46 -0.79
CA SER A 117 14.73 -2.88 -0.77
C SER A 117 14.89 -1.86 0.35
N GLN A 118 13.88 -1.02 0.59
CA GLN A 118 13.88 -0.05 1.69
C GLN A 118 13.98 -0.75 3.05
N ILE A 119 13.20 -1.81 3.27
CA ILE A 119 13.26 -2.62 4.51
C ILE A 119 14.65 -3.26 4.68
N ARG A 120 15.20 -3.83 3.61
CA ARG A 120 16.52 -4.48 3.63
C ARG A 120 17.64 -3.50 3.94
N ASN A 121 17.59 -2.34 3.29
CA ASN A 121 18.56 -1.28 3.47
C ASN A 121 18.38 -0.50 4.78
N ASN A 122 17.37 -0.88 5.56
CA ASN A 122 17.01 -0.20 6.81
C ASN A 122 16.87 1.32 6.61
N THR A 123 16.17 1.72 5.53
CA THR A 123 15.90 3.13 5.25
C THR A 123 15.11 3.74 6.42
N PRO A 124 15.52 4.89 6.96
CA PRO A 124 14.79 5.59 8.00
C PRO A 124 13.31 5.79 7.64
N TYR A 125 12.43 5.64 8.62
CA TYR A 125 10.99 5.67 8.37
C TYR A 125 10.51 7.01 7.80
N ASP A 126 11.06 8.12 8.28
CA ASP A 126 10.76 9.45 7.77
C ASP A 126 11.17 9.60 6.30
N ASP A 127 12.38 9.12 5.93
CA ASP A 127 12.85 9.10 4.55
C ASP A 127 11.99 8.20 3.65
N LEU A 128 11.59 7.02 4.14
CA LEU A 128 10.69 6.13 3.40
C LEU A 128 9.36 6.80 3.10
N VAL A 129 8.73 7.40 4.11
CA VAL A 129 7.43 8.07 3.95
C VAL A 129 7.55 9.33 3.10
N HIS A 130 8.63 10.10 3.28
CA HIS A 130 8.91 11.25 2.42
C HIS A 130 8.99 10.86 0.95
N GLN A 131 9.75 9.79 0.62
CA GLN A 131 9.86 9.27 -0.75
C GLN A 131 8.51 8.81 -1.32
N LEU A 132 7.66 8.17 -0.50
CA LEU A 132 6.30 7.76 -0.91
C LEU A 132 5.45 8.97 -1.25
N VAL A 133 5.38 9.95 -0.35
CA VAL A 133 4.50 11.11 -0.47
C VAL A 133 4.98 12.10 -1.52
N SER A 134 6.29 12.29 -1.67
CA SER A 134 6.88 13.13 -2.72
C SER A 134 7.03 12.41 -4.07
N GLY A 135 6.78 11.11 -4.14
CA GLY A 135 7.00 10.28 -5.32
C GLY A 135 6.23 10.77 -6.57
N HIS A 136 6.92 10.97 -7.69
CA HIS A 136 6.35 11.35 -8.98
C HIS A 136 7.23 10.83 -10.14
N GLY A 137 6.73 10.96 -11.36
CA GLY A 137 7.45 10.52 -12.55
C GLY A 137 7.18 9.06 -12.92
N LEU A 138 8.09 8.46 -13.66
CA LEU A 138 8.02 7.07 -14.09
C LEU A 138 8.34 6.12 -12.95
N ILE A 139 7.51 5.11 -12.73
CA ILE A 139 7.75 4.11 -11.67
C ILE A 139 9.01 3.28 -11.89
N PHE A 140 9.52 3.20 -13.12
CA PHE A 140 10.77 2.52 -13.44
C PHE A 140 12.00 3.28 -12.91
N ASP A 141 11.89 4.61 -12.84
CA ASP A 141 12.94 5.49 -12.37
C ASP A 141 12.72 5.87 -10.89
N ASN A 142 11.45 6.05 -10.51
CA ASN A 142 11.03 6.32 -9.14
C ASN A 142 9.88 5.39 -8.72
N PRO A 143 10.17 4.16 -8.25
CA PRO A 143 9.14 3.20 -7.83
C PRO A 143 8.25 3.68 -6.68
N ALA A 144 8.70 4.65 -5.86
CA ALA A 144 7.91 5.26 -4.80
C ALA A 144 6.65 5.96 -5.33
N ALA A 145 6.67 6.48 -6.57
CA ALA A 145 5.52 7.09 -7.22
C ALA A 145 4.32 6.13 -7.34
N ALA A 146 4.56 4.81 -7.32
CA ALA A 146 3.49 3.80 -7.34
C ALA A 146 2.56 3.87 -6.12
N TYR A 147 2.94 4.57 -5.06
CA TYR A 147 2.09 4.90 -3.91
C TYR A 147 0.78 5.57 -4.34
N TYR A 148 0.85 6.47 -5.31
CA TYR A 148 -0.33 7.15 -5.87
C TYR A 148 -1.12 6.28 -6.85
N LEU A 149 -0.47 5.34 -7.53
CA LEU A 149 -1.14 4.46 -8.51
C LEU A 149 -2.15 3.52 -7.87
N ARG A 150 -2.00 3.22 -6.59
CA ARG A 150 -2.96 2.42 -5.85
C ARG A 150 -4.37 3.03 -5.86
N ASP A 151 -4.45 4.33 -5.66
CA ASP A 151 -5.70 5.10 -5.62
C ASP A 151 -5.92 5.87 -6.94
N ALA A 152 -5.51 5.27 -8.08
CA ALA A 152 -5.60 5.89 -9.39
C ALA A 152 -6.99 6.46 -9.69
N GLY A 153 -7.06 7.78 -9.92
CA GLY A 153 -8.30 8.51 -10.16
C GLY A 153 -9.09 8.89 -8.89
N MET A 154 -8.60 8.52 -7.69
CA MET A 154 -9.23 8.82 -6.40
C MET A 154 -8.26 9.59 -5.49
N ALA A 155 -7.89 10.81 -5.90
CA ALA A 155 -6.89 11.62 -5.18
C ALA A 155 -7.33 11.99 -3.76
N LEU A 156 -8.64 12.18 -3.53
CA LEU A 156 -9.22 12.45 -2.22
C LEU A 156 -9.04 11.26 -1.28
N ASP A 157 -9.30 10.03 -1.77
CA ASP A 157 -9.08 8.81 -0.98
C ASP A 157 -7.60 8.57 -0.68
N ASN A 158 -6.70 8.93 -1.60
CA ASN A 158 -5.25 8.81 -1.36
C ASN A 158 -4.82 9.73 -0.21
N MET A 159 -5.31 10.98 -0.17
CA MET A 159 -5.01 11.90 0.91
C MET A 159 -5.54 11.37 2.24
N SER A 160 -6.81 11.00 2.34
CA SER A 160 -7.41 10.52 3.59
C SER A 160 -6.74 9.22 4.08
N ASN A 161 -6.38 8.31 3.19
CA ASN A 161 -5.57 7.14 3.53
C ASN A 161 -4.17 7.52 4.04
N SER A 162 -3.51 8.51 3.43
CA SER A 162 -2.19 8.99 3.87
C SER A 162 -2.26 9.54 5.29
N VAL A 163 -3.24 10.38 5.58
CA VAL A 163 -3.47 10.94 6.92
C VAL A 163 -3.79 9.82 7.94
N ARG A 164 -4.61 8.85 7.56
CA ARG A 164 -4.92 7.70 8.42
C ARG A 164 -3.71 6.82 8.68
N ILE A 165 -2.90 6.54 7.66
CA ILE A 165 -1.73 5.67 7.79
C ILE A 165 -0.63 6.36 8.60
N PHE A 166 -0.28 7.59 8.26
CA PHE A 166 0.90 8.24 8.80
C PHE A 166 0.62 9.14 10.01
N LEU A 167 -0.60 9.69 10.09
CA LEU A 167 -1.00 10.61 11.16
C LEU A 167 -2.10 10.05 12.07
N GLY A 168 -2.54 8.81 11.83
CA GLY A 168 -3.52 8.12 12.67
C GLY A 168 -4.85 8.85 12.79
N THR A 169 -5.26 9.59 11.77
CA THR A 169 -6.50 10.38 11.78
C THR A 169 -7.43 9.91 10.69
N ARG A 170 -8.66 9.61 11.04
CA ARG A 170 -9.70 9.25 10.09
C ARG A 170 -10.43 10.51 9.63
N LEU A 171 -10.29 10.83 8.36
CA LEU A 171 -10.89 12.02 7.75
C LEU A 171 -11.97 11.72 6.72
N GLU A 172 -12.25 10.46 6.47
CA GLU A 172 -13.13 10.03 5.37
C GLU A 172 -14.52 10.68 5.45
N CYS A 173 -15.06 10.87 6.67
CA CYS A 173 -16.35 11.54 6.87
C CYS A 173 -16.31 13.02 6.46
N ALA A 174 -15.17 13.68 6.66
CA ALA A 174 -15.00 15.10 6.35
C ALA A 174 -14.96 15.40 4.83
N GLN A 175 -14.96 14.40 3.98
CA GLN A 175 -15.12 14.56 2.55
C GLN A 175 -16.49 15.12 2.15
N CYS A 176 -17.57 14.73 2.87
CA CYS A 176 -18.94 15.07 2.51
C CYS A 176 -19.58 16.10 3.47
N HIS A 177 -19.14 16.14 4.72
CA HIS A 177 -19.67 17.04 5.77
C HIS A 177 -18.65 17.15 6.90
N ASP A 178 -18.81 18.12 7.80
CA ASP A 178 -17.96 18.21 8.98
C ASP A 178 -17.97 16.91 9.76
N HIS A 179 -16.79 16.49 10.30
CA HIS A 179 -16.64 15.20 10.93
C HIS A 179 -17.55 15.08 12.17
N PRO A 180 -18.44 14.05 12.25
CA PRO A 180 -19.49 14.02 13.28
C PRO A 180 -18.96 13.73 14.70
N PHE A 181 -17.74 13.22 14.83
CA PHE A 181 -17.17 12.77 16.11
C PHE A 181 -15.80 13.40 16.42
N ASP A 182 -15.25 14.21 15.52
CA ASP A 182 -13.96 14.89 15.69
C ASP A 182 -14.09 16.35 15.21
N LYS A 183 -13.09 17.17 15.45
CA LYS A 183 -13.06 18.60 15.14
C LYS A 183 -12.87 18.95 13.67
N TRP A 184 -12.56 17.98 12.82
CA TRP A 184 -12.19 18.20 11.43
C TRP A 184 -13.38 18.61 10.59
N THR A 185 -13.25 19.76 9.93
CA THR A 185 -14.27 20.30 9.03
C THR A 185 -14.10 19.75 7.60
N GLN A 186 -15.14 19.88 6.79
CA GLN A 186 -15.04 19.59 5.37
C GLN A 186 -13.98 20.48 4.70
N MET A 187 -13.87 21.75 5.11
CA MET A 187 -12.83 22.67 4.63
C MET A 187 -11.42 22.15 4.94
N ASP A 188 -11.16 21.63 6.16
CA ASP A 188 -9.86 21.07 6.52
C ASP A 188 -9.50 19.88 5.63
N TYR A 189 -10.47 19.01 5.34
CA TYR A 189 -10.29 17.90 4.42
C TYR A 189 -9.86 18.37 3.03
N PHE A 190 -10.58 19.35 2.46
CA PHE A 190 -10.29 19.86 1.12
C PHE A 190 -8.97 20.63 1.08
N LYS A 191 -8.62 21.40 2.11
CA LYS A 191 -7.31 22.07 2.21
C LYS A 191 -6.16 21.05 2.21
N MET A 192 -6.27 19.97 2.98
CA MET A 192 -5.29 18.90 2.96
C MET A 192 -5.21 18.19 1.61
N ALA A 193 -6.34 17.91 0.99
CA ALA A 193 -6.39 17.24 -0.31
C ALA A 193 -5.78 18.09 -1.44
N ALA A 194 -5.81 19.41 -1.33
CA ALA A 194 -5.26 20.30 -2.33
C ALA A 194 -3.74 20.22 -2.51
N TYR A 195 -3.01 19.58 -1.58
CA TYR A 195 -1.59 19.30 -1.76
C TYR A 195 -1.29 18.22 -2.82
N THR A 196 -2.22 17.31 -3.04
CA THR A 196 -2.00 16.12 -3.88
C THR A 196 -3.11 15.86 -4.91
N TYR A 197 -4.13 16.72 -4.99
CA TYR A 197 -5.28 16.50 -5.88
C TYR A 197 -4.95 16.61 -7.36
N ASP A 198 -4.00 17.46 -7.71
CA ASP A 198 -3.57 17.72 -9.08
C ASP A 198 -2.70 16.60 -9.68
N PHE A 199 -2.47 15.51 -8.93
CA PHE A 199 -1.82 14.34 -9.50
C PHE A 199 -2.75 13.64 -10.50
N ASP A 200 -2.32 13.61 -11.76
CA ASP A 200 -2.90 12.71 -12.72
C ASP A 200 -2.21 11.34 -12.61
N VAL A 201 -2.95 10.46 -11.97
CA VAL A 201 -2.65 9.04 -11.92
C VAL A 201 -3.43 8.29 -12.99
N ARG A 202 -4.13 9.01 -13.85
CA ARG A 202 -4.76 8.36 -14.97
C ARG A 202 -3.66 7.79 -15.84
N MET A 203 -3.76 6.50 -15.99
CA MET A 203 -3.13 5.70 -17.00
C MET A 203 -2.82 6.55 -18.24
N GLY A 204 -1.73 7.29 -18.15
CA GLY A 204 -1.25 8.07 -19.26
C GLY A 204 -0.64 7.14 -20.26
N VAL A 205 -1.48 6.36 -20.90
CA VAL A 205 -1.17 6.04 -22.28
C VAL A 205 -1.07 7.43 -22.92
N ALA A 206 0.13 7.94 -23.09
CA ALA A 206 0.38 8.92 -24.12
C ALA A 206 -0.54 8.51 -25.27
N LYS A 207 -1.37 9.43 -25.82
CA LYS A 207 -2.31 9.13 -26.92
C LYS A 207 -1.63 8.12 -27.83
N ASN A 208 -1.89 6.82 -27.61
CA ASN A 208 -1.02 5.82 -28.19
C ASN A 208 -1.56 5.59 -29.58
N SER A 209 -1.11 6.47 -30.49
CA SER A 209 -1.42 6.37 -31.91
C SER A 209 -1.20 4.95 -32.45
N ASN A 210 -0.24 4.23 -31.91
CA ASN A 210 0.06 2.87 -32.35
C ASN A 210 -0.97 1.84 -31.83
N ARG A 211 -1.35 1.89 -30.54
CA ARG A 211 -2.45 1.04 -30.04
C ARG A 211 -3.75 1.32 -30.77
N GLN A 212 -4.08 2.60 -30.94
CA GLN A 212 -5.28 3.01 -31.66
C GLN A 212 -5.25 2.56 -33.12
N ARG A 213 -4.10 2.62 -33.81
CA ARG A 213 -3.90 2.11 -35.16
C ARG A 213 -4.16 0.60 -35.22
N VAL A 214 -3.59 -0.19 -34.29
CA VAL A 214 -3.80 -1.66 -34.27
C VAL A 214 -5.29 -1.98 -34.17
N TYR A 215 -6.04 -1.33 -33.28
CA TYR A 215 -7.49 -1.55 -33.15
C TYR A 215 -8.29 -1.04 -34.36
N GLN A 216 -7.88 0.08 -34.94
CA GLN A 216 -8.48 0.56 -36.20
C GLN A 216 -8.25 -0.42 -37.34
N ASP A 217 -7.05 -1.01 -37.45
CA ASP A 217 -6.74 -2.00 -38.48
C ASP A 217 -7.50 -3.32 -38.27
N PHE A 218 -7.70 -3.75 -37.02
CA PHE A 218 -8.59 -4.87 -36.71
C PHE A 218 -10.04 -4.57 -37.12
N GLY A 219 -10.54 -3.38 -36.80
CA GLY A 219 -11.86 -2.93 -37.20
C GLY A 219 -12.03 -2.91 -38.73
N LYS A 220 -11.05 -2.36 -39.44
CA LYS A 220 -11.04 -2.33 -40.94
C LYS A 220 -11.06 -3.74 -41.55
N ARG A 221 -10.21 -4.65 -41.03
CA ARG A 221 -10.15 -6.03 -41.53
C ARG A 221 -11.48 -6.77 -41.31
N LYS A 222 -12.07 -6.64 -40.13
CA LYS A 222 -13.37 -7.24 -39.80
C LYS A 222 -14.47 -6.71 -40.70
N ASN A 223 -14.54 -5.40 -40.89
CA ASN A 223 -15.53 -4.78 -41.77
C ASN A 223 -15.33 -5.12 -43.25
N ALA A 224 -14.08 -5.19 -43.69
CA ALA A 224 -13.78 -5.60 -45.08
C ALA A 224 -14.20 -7.05 -45.35
N ALA A 225 -13.88 -7.97 -44.41
CA ALA A 225 -14.32 -9.37 -44.53
C ALA A 225 -15.84 -9.51 -44.52
N TYR A 226 -16.50 -8.76 -43.62
CA TYR A 226 -17.96 -8.74 -43.50
C TYR A 226 -18.63 -8.28 -44.80
N LYS A 227 -18.24 -7.12 -45.33
CA LYS A 227 -18.79 -6.56 -46.56
C LYS A 227 -18.52 -7.41 -47.80
N LYS A 228 -17.30 -7.96 -47.89
CA LYS A 228 -16.91 -8.84 -49.01
C LYS A 228 -17.82 -10.05 -49.07
N GLU A 229 -18.07 -10.73 -47.96
CA GLU A 229 -18.92 -11.93 -47.95
C GLU A 229 -20.42 -11.63 -48.03
N ALA A 230 -20.82 -10.44 -47.57
CA ALA A 230 -22.18 -9.96 -47.83
C ALA A 230 -22.44 -9.68 -49.30
N GLY A 231 -21.40 -9.26 -50.04
CA GLY A 231 -21.50 -8.90 -51.46
C GLY A 231 -21.99 -7.47 -51.74
N PHE A 232 -22.13 -6.64 -50.71
CA PHE A 232 -22.64 -5.27 -50.81
C PHE A 232 -21.82 -4.31 -49.90
N GLU A 233 -21.48 -3.17 -50.46
CA GLU A 233 -20.72 -2.11 -49.74
C GLU A 233 -21.52 -1.49 -48.58
N ASP A 234 -22.82 -1.32 -48.74
CA ASP A 234 -23.75 -0.72 -47.78
C ASP A 234 -24.51 -1.77 -46.98
N PHE A 235 -24.01 -3.04 -46.93
CA PHE A 235 -24.67 -4.09 -46.18
C PHE A 235 -24.81 -3.73 -44.71
N PRO A 236 -26.03 -3.88 -44.15
CA PRO A 236 -26.30 -3.50 -42.74
C PRO A 236 -25.40 -4.21 -41.75
N HIS A 237 -24.92 -3.51 -40.73
CA HIS A 237 -24.01 -4.07 -39.74
C HIS A 237 -24.77 -4.88 -38.69
N ILE A 238 -24.88 -6.20 -38.93
CA ILE A 238 -25.53 -7.15 -38.03
C ILE A 238 -24.45 -7.92 -37.28
N HIS A 239 -24.50 -7.85 -35.95
CA HIS A 239 -23.47 -8.41 -35.10
C HIS A 239 -23.64 -9.91 -34.81
N ASP A 240 -24.85 -10.39 -34.82
CA ASP A 240 -25.21 -11.75 -34.42
C ASP A 240 -26.37 -12.26 -35.26
N GLU A 241 -26.39 -13.59 -35.53
CA GLU A 241 -27.43 -14.22 -36.32
C GLU A 241 -28.84 -14.05 -35.73
N SER A 242 -28.94 -14.01 -34.40
CA SER A 242 -30.20 -13.75 -33.68
C SER A 242 -30.81 -12.38 -33.98
N LYS A 243 -30.03 -11.45 -34.50
CA LYS A 243 -30.44 -10.08 -34.86
C LYS A 243 -30.89 -9.91 -36.31
N ILE A 244 -30.76 -10.96 -37.14
CA ILE A 244 -31.15 -10.87 -38.54
C ILE A 244 -32.66 -10.65 -38.69
N ASP A 245 -33.48 -11.41 -37.95
CA ASP A 245 -34.93 -11.26 -37.99
C ASP A 245 -35.43 -9.96 -37.37
N GLU A 246 -34.76 -9.50 -36.32
CA GLU A 246 -35.01 -8.19 -35.73
C GLU A 246 -34.78 -7.06 -36.76
N TRP A 247 -33.70 -7.16 -37.53
CA TRP A 247 -33.40 -6.17 -38.59
C TRP A 247 -34.44 -6.26 -39.72
N LEU A 248 -34.81 -7.48 -40.17
CA LEU A 248 -35.79 -7.69 -41.20
C LEU A 248 -37.20 -7.22 -40.82
N GLY A 249 -37.50 -7.11 -39.52
CA GLY A 249 -38.74 -6.56 -38.97
C GLY A 249 -38.78 -5.03 -38.93
N GLN A 250 -37.70 -4.34 -39.24
CA GLN A 250 -37.63 -2.88 -39.18
C GLN A 250 -38.38 -2.22 -40.35
N PRO A 251 -38.98 -1.05 -40.17
CA PRO A 251 -39.77 -0.36 -41.21
C PRO A 251 -38.97 -0.04 -42.48
N TYR A 252 -37.65 0.11 -42.37
CA TYR A 252 -36.76 0.44 -43.49
C TYR A 252 -36.23 -0.81 -44.27
N ALA A 253 -36.41 -1.99 -43.72
CA ALA A 253 -35.89 -3.23 -44.34
C ALA A 253 -36.48 -3.52 -45.72
N PRO A 254 -37.81 -3.39 -45.99
CA PRO A 254 -38.35 -3.62 -47.30
C PRO A 254 -37.72 -2.72 -48.38
N GLY A 255 -37.54 -1.42 -48.08
CA GLY A 255 -36.92 -0.49 -49.05
C GLY A 255 -35.43 -0.77 -49.31
N TYR A 256 -34.72 -1.35 -48.32
CA TYR A 256 -33.34 -1.79 -48.53
C TYR A 256 -33.29 -3.04 -49.43
N LEU A 257 -34.15 -4.02 -49.17
CA LEU A 257 -34.22 -5.25 -49.98
C LEU A 257 -34.56 -4.96 -51.43
N GLU A 258 -35.55 -4.10 -51.66
CA GLU A 258 -35.97 -3.69 -53.01
C GLU A 258 -34.83 -2.97 -53.78
N ARG A 259 -34.17 -2.01 -53.14
CA ARG A 259 -33.05 -1.27 -53.75
C ARG A 259 -31.88 -2.19 -54.15
N ASN A 260 -31.65 -3.25 -53.40
CA ASN A 260 -30.55 -4.18 -53.63
C ASN A 260 -30.99 -5.46 -54.38
N ASN A 261 -32.26 -5.51 -54.81
CA ASN A 261 -32.87 -6.66 -55.53
C ASN A 261 -32.65 -7.98 -54.76
N LEU A 262 -32.93 -7.98 -53.44
CA LEU A 262 -32.75 -9.14 -52.55
C LEU A 262 -34.08 -9.64 -52.04
N THR A 263 -34.24 -10.99 -51.98
CA THR A 263 -35.27 -11.59 -51.14
C THR A 263 -34.84 -11.63 -49.69
N LYS A 264 -35.78 -11.86 -48.77
CA LYS A 264 -35.46 -12.03 -47.33
C LYS A 264 -34.53 -13.22 -47.10
N GLU A 265 -34.69 -14.29 -47.83
CA GLU A 265 -33.86 -15.49 -47.78
C GLU A 265 -32.43 -15.19 -48.24
N GLN A 266 -32.27 -14.53 -49.40
CA GLN A 266 -30.97 -14.10 -49.91
C GLN A 266 -30.24 -13.15 -48.94
N PHE A 267 -30.99 -12.24 -48.31
CA PHE A 267 -30.45 -11.36 -47.27
C PHE A 267 -29.96 -12.14 -46.05
N ARG A 268 -30.78 -13.13 -45.57
CA ARG A 268 -30.35 -13.98 -44.45
C ARG A 268 -29.07 -14.74 -44.75
N GLU A 269 -29.00 -15.40 -45.90
CA GLU A 269 -27.83 -16.13 -46.33
C GLU A 269 -26.59 -15.22 -46.41
N ALA A 270 -26.73 -14.02 -46.95
CA ALA A 270 -25.65 -13.03 -47.02
C ALA A 270 -25.22 -12.58 -45.62
N ALA A 271 -26.19 -12.33 -44.74
CA ALA A 271 -25.90 -11.94 -43.34
C ALA A 271 -25.16 -13.04 -42.59
N VAL A 272 -25.59 -14.29 -42.69
CA VAL A 272 -24.92 -15.44 -42.04
C VAL A 272 -23.49 -15.59 -42.54
N ARG A 273 -23.26 -15.53 -43.87
CA ARG A 273 -21.90 -15.59 -44.45
C ARG A 273 -21.03 -14.42 -43.95
N ALA A 274 -21.58 -13.21 -43.94
CA ALA A 274 -20.87 -12.02 -43.47
C ALA A 274 -20.49 -12.11 -42.00
N ILE A 275 -21.42 -12.55 -41.13
CA ILE A 275 -21.19 -12.77 -39.71
C ILE A 275 -20.11 -13.83 -39.47
N ALA A 276 -20.18 -14.95 -40.21
CA ALA A 276 -19.19 -16.02 -40.12
C ALA A 276 -17.79 -15.54 -40.53
N ALA A 277 -17.68 -14.78 -41.63
CA ALA A 277 -16.41 -14.20 -42.06
C ALA A 277 -15.82 -13.23 -41.05
N ARG A 278 -16.65 -12.40 -40.45
CA ARG A 278 -16.25 -11.51 -39.37
C ARG A 278 -15.75 -12.28 -38.12
N LYS A 279 -16.50 -13.31 -37.69
CA LYS A 279 -16.10 -14.16 -36.55
C LYS A 279 -14.74 -14.82 -36.78
N LYS A 280 -14.48 -15.31 -38.01
CA LYS A 280 -13.20 -15.90 -38.37
C LYS A 280 -12.03 -14.92 -38.27
N VAL A 281 -12.22 -13.66 -38.65
CA VAL A 281 -11.21 -12.59 -38.41
C VAL A 281 -11.05 -12.27 -36.93
N GLU A 282 -12.16 -12.25 -36.19
CA GLU A 282 -12.12 -12.02 -34.74
C GLU A 282 -11.35 -13.11 -33.99
N GLU A 283 -11.55 -14.38 -34.33
CA GLU A 283 -10.80 -15.52 -33.78
C GLU A 283 -9.28 -15.37 -33.99
N PHE A 284 -8.87 -14.87 -35.15
CA PHE A 284 -7.47 -14.59 -35.46
C PHE A 284 -6.95 -13.36 -34.72
N ASP A 285 -7.74 -12.28 -34.66
CA ASP A 285 -7.34 -11.00 -34.07
C ASP A 285 -7.41 -10.99 -32.51
N ASN A 286 -8.27 -11.82 -31.91
CA ASN A 286 -8.46 -11.84 -30.44
C ASN A 286 -7.19 -12.17 -29.66
N PRO A 287 -6.37 -13.18 -29.96
CA PRO A 287 -5.12 -13.44 -29.27
C PRO A 287 -4.12 -12.28 -29.42
N VAL A 288 -4.08 -11.64 -30.60
CA VAL A 288 -3.23 -10.46 -30.81
C VAL A 288 -3.75 -9.28 -30.01
N SER A 289 -5.06 -9.04 -29.98
CA SER A 289 -5.68 -8.01 -29.16
C SER A 289 -5.42 -8.22 -27.66
N GLN A 290 -5.51 -9.45 -27.18
CA GLN A 290 -5.19 -9.80 -25.80
C GLN A 290 -3.72 -9.54 -25.49
N SER A 291 -2.80 -9.93 -26.36
CA SER A 291 -1.36 -9.67 -26.21
C SER A 291 -1.04 -8.18 -26.23
N VAL A 292 -1.67 -7.42 -27.13
CA VAL A 292 -1.55 -5.97 -27.20
C VAL A 292 -2.11 -5.33 -25.93
N ASN A 293 -3.29 -5.75 -25.45
CA ASN A 293 -3.85 -5.25 -24.20
C ASN A 293 -2.98 -5.57 -22.99
N MET A 294 -2.46 -6.79 -22.93
CA MET A 294 -1.54 -7.19 -21.88
C MET A 294 -0.28 -6.31 -21.88
N LEU A 295 0.35 -6.14 -23.05
CA LEU A 295 1.53 -5.29 -23.20
C LEU A 295 1.25 -3.84 -22.80
N TYR A 296 0.16 -3.28 -23.29
CA TYR A 296 -0.23 -1.90 -22.99
C TYR A 296 -0.79 -1.73 -21.59
N GLY A 297 -1.39 -2.75 -20.99
CA GLY A 297 -1.75 -2.78 -19.57
C GLY A 297 -0.53 -2.63 -18.67
N HIS A 298 0.56 -3.30 -19.03
CA HIS A 298 1.83 -3.17 -18.31
C HIS A 298 2.48 -1.78 -18.42
N ILE A 299 2.24 -1.08 -19.53
CA ILE A 299 2.86 0.21 -19.83
C ILE A 299 1.99 1.40 -19.38
N SER A 300 0.66 1.21 -19.31
CA SER A 300 -0.28 2.33 -19.16
C SER A 300 -0.36 2.95 -17.77
N ASN A 301 0.11 2.27 -16.72
CA ASN A 301 0.03 2.70 -15.31
C ASN A 301 1.38 3.01 -14.70
N VAL A 302 2.30 3.53 -15.48
CA VAL A 302 3.70 3.64 -15.04
C VAL A 302 4.14 5.05 -14.70
N GLN A 303 3.28 6.05 -14.83
CA GLN A 303 3.67 7.43 -14.59
C GLN A 303 2.66 8.18 -13.71
N VAL A 304 3.21 8.92 -12.73
CA VAL A 304 2.49 9.92 -11.93
C VAL A 304 2.94 11.31 -12.37
N LYS A 305 2.01 12.08 -12.95
CA LYS A 305 2.26 13.44 -13.45
C LYS A 305 1.40 14.46 -12.70
N HIS A 306 1.85 15.70 -12.71
CA HIS A 306 1.02 16.84 -12.33
C HIS A 306 0.10 17.25 -13.49
N HIS A 307 -1.08 17.73 -13.15
CA HIS A 307 -2.02 18.36 -14.06
C HIS A 307 -2.18 19.82 -13.70
N ASP A 308 -1.66 20.72 -14.51
CA ASP A 308 -1.69 22.17 -14.27
C ASP A 308 -3.11 22.75 -14.30
N ASP A 309 -4.03 22.07 -15.00
CA ASP A 309 -5.38 22.57 -15.28
C ASP A 309 -6.48 22.01 -14.35
N LYS A 310 -6.11 21.43 -13.21
CA LYS A 310 -7.08 20.73 -12.34
C LYS A 310 -7.01 21.20 -10.89
N PRO A 311 -7.37 22.45 -10.58
CA PRO A 311 -7.46 22.89 -9.20
C PRO A 311 -8.56 22.12 -8.46
N LEU A 312 -8.31 21.81 -7.20
CA LEU A 312 -9.36 21.26 -6.34
C LEU A 312 -10.39 22.34 -6.05
N LYS A 313 -11.66 21.98 -6.19
CA LYS A 313 -12.78 22.83 -5.86
C LYS A 313 -13.60 22.22 -4.74
N LEU A 314 -14.26 23.08 -3.96
CA LEU A 314 -15.30 22.64 -3.03
C LEU A 314 -16.45 21.96 -3.79
N PRO A 315 -17.18 21.04 -3.15
CA PRO A 315 -18.35 20.42 -3.76
C PRO A 315 -19.40 21.43 -4.19
N HIS A 316 -20.20 21.06 -5.20
CA HIS A 316 -21.29 21.91 -5.70
C HIS A 316 -22.40 22.15 -4.66
N ASP A 317 -22.49 21.29 -3.66
CA ASP A 317 -23.43 21.31 -2.53
C ASP A 317 -22.79 21.75 -1.20
N TYR A 318 -21.62 22.42 -1.26
CA TYR A 318 -20.95 22.95 -0.07
C TYR A 318 -21.87 23.91 0.69
N GLN A 319 -22.11 23.65 1.98
CA GLN A 319 -23.15 24.31 2.75
C GLN A 319 -22.67 25.16 3.94
N TYR A 320 -21.34 25.31 4.11
CA TYR A 320 -20.77 26.02 5.25
C TYR A 320 -20.35 27.43 4.88
N ASP A 321 -20.39 28.38 5.86
CA ASP A 321 -20.14 29.79 5.68
C ASP A 321 -18.67 30.18 5.40
N ASN A 322 -17.75 29.20 5.53
CA ASN A 322 -16.31 29.40 5.36
C ASN A 322 -15.81 29.16 3.93
N GLY A 323 -16.69 29.03 2.95
CA GLY A 323 -16.39 28.88 1.53
C GLY A 323 -17.66 28.89 0.68
N ALA A 324 -17.51 28.94 -0.63
CA ALA A 324 -18.61 28.89 -1.59
C ALA A 324 -18.56 27.59 -2.44
N PRO A 325 -19.72 27.06 -2.88
CA PRO A 325 -19.74 25.96 -3.86
C PRO A 325 -18.85 26.25 -5.07
N GLU A 326 -18.11 25.24 -5.53
CA GLU A 326 -17.17 25.32 -6.66
C GLU A 326 -15.98 26.30 -6.47
N GLU A 327 -15.79 26.86 -5.28
CA GLU A 327 -14.63 27.68 -4.97
C GLU A 327 -13.34 26.87 -5.02
N ILE A 328 -12.26 27.44 -5.60
CA ILE A 328 -10.94 26.80 -5.64
C ILE A 328 -10.33 26.80 -4.24
N VAL A 329 -9.96 25.61 -3.77
CA VAL A 329 -9.37 25.44 -2.44
C VAL A 329 -7.85 25.60 -2.49
N LYS A 330 -7.33 26.47 -1.65
CA LYS A 330 -5.89 26.60 -1.43
C LYS A 330 -5.42 25.53 -0.43
N PRO A 331 -4.22 24.93 -0.65
CA PRO A 331 -3.65 23.99 0.32
C PRO A 331 -3.50 24.59 1.71
N GLY A 332 -3.75 23.80 2.73
CA GLY A 332 -3.56 24.17 4.14
C GLY A 332 -3.39 22.94 5.02
N THR A 333 -2.59 23.05 6.06
CA THR A 333 -2.32 21.96 7.00
C THR A 333 -3.40 21.86 8.09
N MET A 334 -3.63 20.66 8.58
CA MET A 334 -4.61 20.42 9.65
C MET A 334 -4.10 20.86 11.04
N PHE A 335 -2.80 20.84 11.23
CA PHE A 335 -2.12 21.15 12.49
C PHE A 335 -0.63 21.37 12.27
N GLY A 336 0.08 21.85 13.31
CA GLY A 336 1.50 22.17 13.20
C GLY A 336 1.76 23.43 12.39
N PRO A 337 2.99 23.65 11.93
CA PRO A 337 3.33 24.82 11.16
C PRO A 337 2.63 24.83 9.78
N GLU A 338 2.16 25.99 9.37
CA GLU A 338 1.60 26.14 8.02
C GLU A 338 2.70 26.07 6.97
N ILE A 339 2.39 25.44 5.83
CA ILE A 339 3.26 25.42 4.66
C ILE A 339 3.02 26.74 3.90
N PRO A 340 4.07 27.50 3.56
CA PRO A 340 3.93 28.69 2.72
C PRO A 340 3.25 28.36 1.39
N HIS A 341 2.53 29.33 0.82
CA HIS A 341 1.94 29.15 -0.51
C HIS A 341 3.06 28.97 -1.55
N LEU A 342 2.99 27.89 -2.32
CA LEU A 342 3.94 27.53 -3.37
C LEU A 342 3.17 27.34 -4.68
N GLU A 343 3.60 28.06 -5.73
CA GLU A 343 3.02 27.95 -7.06
C GLU A 343 3.45 26.66 -7.77
N ASP A 344 4.74 26.29 -7.64
CA ASP A 344 5.24 25.05 -8.23
C ASP A 344 4.70 23.83 -7.51
N GLN A 345 4.11 22.93 -8.28
CA GLN A 345 3.43 21.74 -7.76
C GLN A 345 4.42 20.73 -7.15
N THR A 346 5.61 20.60 -7.69
CA THR A 346 6.65 19.70 -7.17
C THR A 346 7.18 20.24 -5.84
N GLU A 347 7.42 21.56 -5.75
CA GLU A 347 7.83 22.21 -4.51
C GLU A 347 6.74 22.09 -3.43
N ARG A 348 5.47 22.32 -3.80
CA ARG A 348 4.32 22.16 -2.90
C ARG A 348 4.20 20.75 -2.34
N LYS A 349 4.39 19.73 -3.17
CA LYS A 349 4.36 18.34 -2.76
C LYS A 349 5.53 17.96 -1.86
N ASN A 350 6.73 18.44 -2.18
CA ASN A 350 7.90 18.24 -1.34
C ASN A 350 7.72 18.92 0.02
N ALA A 351 7.17 20.13 0.04
CA ALA A 351 6.87 20.85 1.28
C ALA A 351 5.82 20.10 2.12
N TYR A 352 4.79 19.53 1.48
CA TYR A 352 3.82 18.67 2.16
C TYR A 352 4.47 17.40 2.72
N ALA A 353 5.35 16.73 1.95
CA ALA A 353 6.08 15.57 2.43
C ALA A 353 7.00 15.92 3.63
N ASN A 354 7.70 17.04 3.56
CA ASN A 354 8.53 17.56 4.67
C ASN A 354 7.69 17.85 5.92
N TRP A 355 6.53 18.52 5.76
CA TRP A 355 5.61 18.78 6.87
C TRP A 355 5.10 17.49 7.50
N LEU A 356 4.71 16.51 6.68
CA LEU A 356 4.15 15.25 7.15
C LEU A 356 5.17 14.45 7.96
N THR A 357 6.43 14.41 7.51
CA THR A 357 7.51 13.62 8.12
C THR A 357 8.35 14.40 9.13
N SER A 358 8.02 15.69 9.35
CA SER A 358 8.73 16.51 10.32
C SER A 358 8.66 15.92 11.72
N PRO A 359 9.76 15.91 12.50
CA PRO A 359 9.74 15.56 13.92
C PRO A 359 8.86 16.51 14.74
N GLU A 360 8.57 17.72 14.25
CA GLU A 360 7.65 18.69 14.85
C GLU A 360 6.17 18.34 14.58
N ASN A 361 5.88 17.41 13.63
CA ASN A 361 4.53 16.94 13.41
C ASN A 361 4.05 16.14 14.63
N PRO A 362 2.99 16.58 15.33
CA PRO A 362 2.61 16.00 16.62
C PRO A 362 2.09 14.56 16.52
N ARG A 363 1.86 14.06 15.31
CA ARG A 363 1.25 12.74 15.10
C ARG A 363 2.14 11.74 14.38
N PHE A 364 3.05 12.18 13.53
CA PHE A 364 3.87 11.30 12.70
C PHE A 364 4.67 10.28 13.53
N THR A 365 5.52 10.76 14.43
CA THR A 365 6.33 9.90 15.32
C THR A 365 5.44 9.08 16.26
N ARG A 366 4.43 9.70 16.83
CA ARG A 366 3.49 9.07 17.75
C ARG A 366 2.80 7.84 17.16
N VAL A 367 2.33 7.96 15.94
CA VAL A 367 1.56 6.89 15.28
C VAL A 367 2.44 5.70 14.92
N ILE A 368 3.63 5.92 14.37
CA ILE A 368 4.53 4.81 14.04
C ILE A 368 5.02 4.08 15.31
N VAL A 369 5.40 4.83 16.34
CA VAL A 369 5.81 4.28 17.63
C VAL A 369 4.70 3.40 18.22
N ASN A 370 3.46 3.87 18.24
CA ASN A 370 2.32 3.11 18.76
C ASN A 370 2.02 1.85 17.92
N ARG A 371 2.18 1.91 16.59
CA ARG A 371 2.03 0.75 15.71
C ARG A 371 3.10 -0.31 15.95
N LEU A 372 4.36 0.11 16.08
CA LEU A 372 5.48 -0.80 16.38
C LEU A 372 5.34 -1.42 17.78
N TRP A 373 4.92 -0.61 18.76
CA TRP A 373 4.58 -1.09 20.09
C TRP A 373 3.47 -2.15 20.06
N LYS A 374 2.36 -1.85 19.41
CA LYS A 374 1.27 -2.83 19.23
C LYS A 374 1.74 -4.10 18.54
N ARG A 375 2.61 -3.97 17.53
CA ARG A 375 3.18 -5.11 16.83
C ARG A 375 4.04 -5.98 17.74
N ALA A 376 4.80 -5.40 18.66
CA ALA A 376 5.61 -6.15 19.63
C ALA A 376 4.74 -6.78 20.74
N PHE A 377 3.82 -6.01 21.32
CA PHE A 377 3.15 -6.37 22.58
C PHE A 377 1.65 -6.69 22.46
N GLY A 378 1.06 -6.60 21.27
CA GLY A 378 -0.31 -7.02 21.00
C GLY A 378 -1.37 -5.94 21.21
N HIS A 379 -1.10 -4.90 21.99
CA HIS A 379 -1.99 -3.77 22.25
C HIS A 379 -1.22 -2.45 22.10
N GLY A 380 -1.87 -1.39 21.57
CA GLY A 380 -1.29 -0.06 21.49
C GLY A 380 -1.28 0.65 22.84
N ILE A 381 -0.44 1.66 22.97
CA ILE A 381 -0.49 2.57 24.15
C ILE A 381 -1.77 3.39 24.10
N PHE A 382 -2.27 3.64 22.89
CA PHE A 382 -3.62 4.12 22.64
C PHE A 382 -4.28 3.31 21.52
N GLU A 383 -5.59 3.18 21.56
CA GLU A 383 -6.42 2.48 20.59
C GLU A 383 -7.65 3.32 20.21
N PRO A 384 -8.13 3.23 18.97
CA PRO A 384 -7.50 2.55 17.81
C PRO A 384 -6.24 3.26 17.33
N VAL A 385 -5.24 2.49 16.83
CA VAL A 385 -3.94 3.03 16.38
C VAL A 385 -4.04 3.97 15.16
N ASP A 386 -5.16 3.94 14.46
CA ASP A 386 -5.44 4.71 13.25
C ASP A 386 -6.57 5.74 13.43
N ASN A 387 -6.96 6.02 14.70
CA ASN A 387 -8.00 7.00 15.03
C ASN A 387 -7.65 7.78 16.31
N LEU A 388 -6.58 8.55 16.23
CA LEU A 388 -6.14 9.42 17.29
C LEU A 388 -6.94 10.73 17.26
N THR A 389 -7.79 10.94 18.25
CA THR A 389 -8.61 12.15 18.45
C THR A 389 -8.16 12.90 19.69
N ASP A 390 -8.64 14.11 19.92
CA ASP A 390 -8.37 14.87 21.15
C ASP A 390 -8.98 14.20 22.40
N ARG A 391 -9.90 13.25 22.20
CA ARG A 391 -10.55 12.46 23.26
C ARG A 391 -9.86 11.12 23.52
N THR A 392 -8.85 10.78 22.70
CA THR A 392 -8.15 9.48 22.84
C THR A 392 -7.42 9.44 24.16
N GLU A 393 -7.78 8.48 25.01
CA GLU A 393 -7.13 8.28 26.31
C GLU A 393 -5.77 7.59 26.10
N ILE A 394 -4.74 8.22 26.63
CA ILE A 394 -3.37 7.69 26.62
C ILE A 394 -3.05 7.18 28.02
N ASN A 395 -3.10 5.87 28.21
CA ASN A 395 -2.94 5.25 29.53
C ASN A 395 -1.56 5.50 30.16
N GLN A 396 -0.51 5.66 29.34
CA GLN A 396 0.87 5.83 29.79
C GLN A 396 1.56 6.97 29.03
N PRO A 397 1.21 8.23 29.32
CA PRO A 397 1.73 9.36 28.56
C PRO A 397 3.25 9.56 28.71
N ALA A 398 3.84 9.19 29.85
CA ALA A 398 5.28 9.28 30.07
C ALA A 398 6.04 8.25 29.21
N LEU A 399 5.53 7.04 29.11
CA LEU A 399 6.08 6.00 28.24
C LEU A 399 5.99 6.43 26.77
N LEU A 400 4.82 6.90 26.33
CA LEU A 400 4.64 7.34 24.94
C LEU A 400 5.63 8.44 24.57
N ARG A 401 5.78 9.48 25.41
CA ARG A 401 6.77 10.55 25.16
C ARG A 401 8.20 10.03 25.12
N PHE A 402 8.56 9.10 26.01
CA PHE A 402 9.88 8.48 25.95
C PHE A 402 10.14 7.77 24.64
N LEU A 403 9.16 6.98 24.16
CA LEU A 403 9.27 6.26 22.89
C LEU A 403 9.28 7.17 21.67
N GLU A 404 8.54 8.29 21.70
CA GLU A 404 8.59 9.33 20.66
C GLU A 404 9.99 9.94 20.56
N ASN A 405 10.57 10.35 21.70
CA ASN A 405 11.93 10.89 21.75
C ASN A 405 12.96 9.87 21.30
N LEU A 406 12.85 8.63 21.76
CA LEU A 406 13.74 7.54 21.36
C LEU A 406 13.72 7.31 19.84
N MET A 407 12.54 7.32 19.21
CA MET A 407 12.43 7.16 17.75
C MET A 407 13.15 8.29 17.00
N GLN A 408 13.04 9.52 17.49
CA GLN A 408 13.74 10.68 16.92
C GLN A 408 15.25 10.61 17.16
N GLU A 409 15.70 10.21 18.35
CA GLU A 409 17.11 10.01 18.70
C GLU A 409 17.76 8.90 17.85
N LEU A 410 16.97 7.91 17.43
CA LEU A 410 17.38 6.84 16.52
C LEU A 410 17.28 7.24 15.05
N ASP A 411 17.08 8.51 14.70
CA ASP A 411 16.91 8.96 13.31
C ASP A 411 15.87 8.10 12.55
N TYR A 412 14.78 7.71 13.21
CA TYR A 412 13.72 6.86 12.68
C TYR A 412 14.17 5.47 12.21
N ASP A 413 15.26 4.93 12.78
CA ASP A 413 15.70 3.57 12.55
C ASP A 413 14.74 2.56 13.20
N ILE A 414 13.96 1.87 12.36
CA ILE A 414 12.95 0.90 12.84
C ILE A 414 13.60 -0.33 13.46
N ARG A 415 14.73 -0.82 12.92
CA ARG A 415 15.40 -2.01 13.48
C ARG A 415 15.96 -1.73 14.87
N ASP A 416 16.62 -0.60 15.04
CA ASP A 416 17.17 -0.22 16.35
C ASP A 416 16.05 0.05 17.34
N PHE A 417 14.96 0.68 16.94
CA PHE A 417 13.78 0.83 17.79
C PHE A 417 13.19 -0.52 18.20
N GLN A 418 13.02 -1.47 17.28
CA GLN A 418 12.55 -2.81 17.59
C GLN A 418 13.55 -3.59 18.47
N ASN A 419 14.85 -3.38 18.25
CA ASN A 419 15.91 -3.96 19.09
C ASN A 419 15.70 -3.57 20.56
N VAL A 420 15.39 -2.30 20.85
CA VAL A 420 15.06 -1.85 22.21
C VAL A 420 13.83 -2.60 22.73
N LEU A 421 12.73 -2.66 21.95
CA LEU A 421 11.50 -3.30 22.40
C LEU A 421 11.70 -4.78 22.77
N PHE A 422 12.52 -5.52 21.99
CA PHE A 422 12.78 -6.93 22.23
C PHE A 422 13.72 -7.22 23.40
N HIS A 423 14.48 -6.20 23.87
CA HIS A 423 15.31 -6.30 25.06
C HIS A 423 14.58 -6.00 26.36
N THR A 424 13.34 -5.48 26.31
CA THR A 424 12.57 -5.21 27.52
C THR A 424 12.20 -6.48 28.30
N GLU A 425 12.04 -6.37 29.61
CA GLU A 425 11.45 -7.45 30.42
C GLU A 425 10.01 -7.72 29.98
N LEU A 426 9.26 -6.65 29.62
CA LEU A 426 7.90 -6.80 29.10
C LEU A 426 7.84 -7.83 27.96
N PHE A 427 8.79 -7.81 27.01
CA PHE A 427 8.81 -8.78 25.90
C PHE A 427 9.02 -10.23 26.40
N ARG A 428 9.68 -10.41 27.55
CA ARG A 428 9.96 -11.73 28.15
C ARG A 428 8.96 -12.14 29.23
N ARG A 429 7.91 -11.37 29.52
CA ARG A 429 6.87 -11.72 30.47
C ARG A 429 5.85 -12.68 29.85
N GLU A 430 5.17 -13.45 30.69
CA GLU A 430 4.03 -14.27 30.28
C GLU A 430 2.94 -13.38 29.68
N MET A 431 2.26 -13.90 28.65
CA MET A 431 1.19 -13.18 27.97
C MET A 431 -0.04 -13.06 28.87
N HIS A 432 -0.75 -11.95 28.71
CA HIS A 432 -2.09 -11.80 29.23
C HIS A 432 -3.04 -12.68 28.38
N LEU A 433 -3.70 -13.64 29.02
CA LEU A 433 -4.50 -14.67 28.35
C LEU A 433 -6.00 -14.33 28.34
N GLU A 434 -6.44 -13.43 29.21
CA GLU A 434 -7.84 -13.02 29.29
C GLU A 434 -8.19 -12.14 28.10
N ASP A 435 -9.44 -12.26 27.63
CA ASP A 435 -9.96 -11.40 26.59
C ASP A 435 -10.01 -9.95 27.06
N HIS A 436 -9.35 -9.08 26.32
CA HIS A 436 -9.35 -7.65 26.57
C HIS A 436 -10.50 -7.00 25.80
N SER A 437 -11.52 -6.56 26.48
CA SER A 437 -12.66 -5.88 25.85
C SER A 437 -12.29 -4.48 25.35
N PRO A 438 -12.80 -4.06 24.18
CA PRO A 438 -12.60 -2.70 23.70
C PRO A 438 -12.99 -1.64 24.74
N GLY A 439 -12.14 -0.65 24.94
CA GLY A 439 -12.37 0.44 25.91
C GLY A 439 -11.86 0.17 27.34
N MET A 440 -11.40 -1.03 27.66
CA MET A 440 -10.71 -1.30 28.92
C MET A 440 -9.26 -0.81 28.86
N LYS A 441 -8.74 -0.32 30.01
CA LYS A 441 -7.33 0.06 30.12
C LYS A 441 -6.44 -1.17 30.13
N PHE A 442 -5.42 -1.18 29.25
CA PHE A 442 -4.43 -2.24 29.22
C PHE A 442 -3.13 -1.78 29.89
N HIS A 443 -2.75 -2.42 31.00
CA HIS A 443 -1.66 -1.96 31.87
C HIS A 443 -0.29 -2.56 31.54
N PHE A 444 -0.18 -3.46 30.55
CA PHE A 444 1.06 -4.12 30.13
C PHE A 444 1.79 -4.88 31.26
N ALA A 445 1.06 -5.58 32.13
CA ALA A 445 1.67 -6.52 33.07
C ALA A 445 2.43 -7.64 32.33
N GLY A 446 1.99 -8.00 31.13
CA GLY A 446 2.61 -8.83 30.11
C GLY A 446 2.07 -8.47 28.73
N PRO A 447 2.65 -9.00 27.63
CA PRO A 447 2.12 -8.79 26.29
C PRO A 447 0.72 -9.41 26.15
N LEU A 448 -0.13 -8.83 25.28
CA LEU A 448 -1.41 -9.43 24.94
C LEU A 448 -1.20 -10.62 23.98
N LEU A 449 -1.95 -11.70 24.20
CA LEU A 449 -1.90 -12.86 23.32
C LEU A 449 -2.35 -12.49 21.91
N LYS A 450 -1.54 -12.85 20.92
CA LYS A 450 -1.82 -12.63 19.50
C LYS A 450 -1.92 -13.97 18.77
N ARG A 451 -2.87 -14.07 17.84
CA ARG A 451 -2.91 -15.16 16.88
C ARG A 451 -1.78 -14.99 15.85
N MET A 452 -1.22 -16.09 15.40
CA MET A 452 -0.31 -16.10 14.26
C MET A 452 -1.07 -15.69 12.99
N SER A 453 -0.41 -14.92 12.11
CA SER A 453 -0.97 -14.65 10.79
C SER A 453 -0.93 -15.92 9.91
N ALA A 454 -1.66 -15.90 8.79
CA ALA A 454 -1.65 -17.01 7.83
C ALA A 454 -0.24 -17.29 7.29
N GLU A 455 0.52 -16.22 7.02
CA GLU A 455 1.91 -16.31 6.56
C GLU A 455 2.81 -16.93 7.64
N GLN A 456 2.66 -16.50 8.90
CA GLN A 456 3.43 -17.09 10.00
C GLN A 456 3.13 -18.59 10.20
N ILE A 457 1.87 -18.99 10.02
CA ILE A 457 1.47 -20.40 10.08
C ILE A 457 2.09 -21.17 8.93
N TRP A 458 1.99 -20.64 7.71
CA TRP A 458 2.55 -21.27 6.51
C TRP A 458 4.07 -21.42 6.60
N ASP A 459 4.78 -20.35 6.95
CA ASP A 459 6.23 -20.36 7.07
C ASP A 459 6.69 -21.27 8.21
N SER A 460 5.92 -21.37 9.30
CA SER A 460 6.21 -22.29 10.40
C SER A 460 6.01 -23.76 9.99
N ILE A 461 4.94 -24.09 9.25
CA ILE A 461 4.73 -25.44 8.71
C ILE A 461 5.86 -25.78 7.72
N THR A 462 6.21 -24.86 6.85
CA THR A 462 7.31 -25.03 5.89
C THR A 462 8.64 -25.27 6.59
N THR A 463 8.90 -24.56 7.70
CA THR A 463 10.11 -24.76 8.55
C THR A 463 10.19 -26.16 9.15
N LEU A 464 9.06 -26.79 9.48
CA LEU A 464 9.02 -28.17 9.99
C LEU A 464 9.35 -29.21 8.92
N ILE A 465 9.06 -28.91 7.65
CA ILE A 465 9.19 -29.84 6.53
C ILE A 465 10.54 -29.67 5.82
N LEU A 466 11.01 -28.43 5.68
CA LEU A 466 12.21 -28.09 4.92
C LEU A 466 13.36 -27.67 5.85
N PRO A 467 14.44 -28.45 5.93
CA PRO A 467 15.55 -28.15 6.85
C PRO A 467 16.29 -26.84 6.51
N ASN A 468 16.21 -26.38 5.26
CA ASN A 468 16.88 -25.16 4.77
C ASN A 468 15.88 -24.16 4.22
N VAL A 469 14.84 -23.84 5.00
CA VAL A 469 13.72 -22.98 4.56
C VAL A 469 14.18 -21.65 3.95
N ASP A 470 15.22 -21.04 4.50
CA ASP A 470 15.74 -19.74 4.05
C ASP A 470 16.43 -19.81 2.66
N THR A 471 16.74 -21.01 2.15
CA THR A 471 17.32 -21.17 0.80
C THR A 471 16.28 -21.13 -0.31
N TYR A 472 15.01 -21.27 0.02
CA TYR A 472 13.89 -21.21 -0.93
C TYR A 472 13.37 -19.77 -1.17
N ALA A 473 14.21 -18.78 -0.95
CA ALA A 473 13.87 -17.40 -1.26
C ALA A 473 13.46 -17.23 -2.75
N PRO A 474 12.48 -16.37 -3.06
CA PRO A 474 12.08 -16.09 -4.43
C PRO A 474 13.28 -15.77 -5.31
N ASN A 475 13.30 -16.30 -6.54
CA ASN A 475 14.40 -16.06 -7.48
C ASN A 475 14.46 -14.57 -7.87
N ARG A 476 15.22 -13.79 -7.10
CA ARG A 476 15.42 -12.35 -7.31
C ARG A 476 15.94 -12.03 -8.71
N LYS A 477 16.85 -12.88 -9.24
CA LYS A 477 17.42 -12.70 -10.57
C LYS A 477 16.33 -12.69 -11.62
N ARG A 478 15.38 -13.63 -11.58
CA ARG A 478 14.24 -13.70 -12.51
C ARG A 478 13.33 -12.48 -12.38
N THR A 479 13.10 -12.00 -11.16
CA THR A 479 12.30 -10.79 -10.92
C THR A 479 13.00 -9.55 -11.49
N GLN A 480 14.31 -9.39 -11.24
CA GLN A 480 15.10 -8.29 -11.78
C GLN A 480 15.19 -8.32 -13.31
N GLU A 481 15.35 -9.50 -13.92
CA GLU A 481 15.32 -9.68 -15.37
C GLU A 481 13.96 -9.29 -15.96
N ARG A 482 12.85 -9.65 -15.28
CA ARG A 482 11.51 -9.25 -15.71
C ARG A 482 11.35 -7.72 -15.63
N ILE A 483 11.80 -7.09 -14.54
CA ILE A 483 11.81 -5.64 -14.39
C ILE A 483 12.61 -4.98 -15.50
N ALA A 484 13.83 -5.44 -15.75
CA ALA A 484 14.72 -4.89 -16.78
C ALA A 484 14.10 -5.01 -18.18
N ARG A 485 13.50 -6.15 -18.52
CA ARG A 485 12.80 -6.34 -19.81
C ARG A 485 11.63 -5.37 -19.99
N THR A 486 10.80 -5.21 -18.96
CA THR A 486 9.65 -4.31 -19.04
C THR A 486 10.10 -2.86 -19.20
N LYS A 487 11.16 -2.45 -18.47
CA LYS A 487 11.76 -1.12 -18.61
C LYS A 487 12.31 -0.90 -20.01
N ALA A 488 13.03 -1.87 -20.60
CA ALA A 488 13.56 -1.79 -21.96
C ALA A 488 12.46 -1.65 -23.01
N ILE A 489 11.36 -2.42 -22.88
CA ILE A 489 10.19 -2.30 -23.77
C ILE A 489 9.54 -0.91 -23.68
N TYR A 490 9.54 -0.32 -22.49
CA TYR A 490 8.98 1.02 -22.30
C TYR A 490 9.86 2.12 -22.92
N GLN A 491 11.17 1.93 -22.91
CA GLN A 491 12.17 2.91 -23.44
C GLN A 491 12.39 2.78 -24.95
N SER A 492 12.00 1.66 -25.59
CA SER A 492 12.04 1.44 -27.04
C SER A 492 10.81 2.03 -27.75
#